data_3827e4a78eab84dabef5fcfef378129b
#
_entry.id   3827e4a78eab84dabef5fcfef378129b
#
_cell.length_a   1.000
_cell.length_b   1.000
_cell.length_c   1.000
_cell.angle_alpha   90.00
_cell.angle_beta   90.00
_cell.angle_gamma   90.00
#
_symmetry.space_group_name_H-M   'P 1'
#
loop_
_entity.id
_entity.type
_entity.pdbx_description
1 polymer ?
#
loop_
_entity_poly.entity_id
_entity_poly.type
_entity_poly.pdbx_seq_one_letter_code
_entity_poly.pdbx_strand_id
1 'polypeptide(L)'
;MSVKREEQLTCPRCGRAETITLWESIDAEPDPEARAALFDARVNRFDCPGCDFDALVPVPLLYHDRKRQFLVQYFPFGFLDESRFVERFTADGRDREVAEAFERARKAKKIPPGAEPAEPHVVFDMTELVRYVLFRERVFDSRAAQAQNVEGEGPPSPS
;
A
#
# COMPACT_ATOMS: atom_id res chain seq x y z
N MET A 1 -0.96 -11.56 -2.96
CA MET A 1 -1.91 -11.96 -1.89
C MET A 1 -1.67 -11.04 -0.70
N SER A 2 -2.74 -10.52 -0.10
CA SER A 2 -2.65 -9.70 1.10
C SER A 2 -2.10 -10.50 2.29
N VAL A 3 -1.29 -9.84 3.14
CA VAL A 3 -0.70 -10.46 4.33
C VAL A 3 -1.29 -9.81 5.58
N LYS A 4 -1.75 -10.63 6.49
CA LYS A 4 -2.33 -10.21 7.77
C LYS A 4 -1.92 -11.13 8.90
N ARG A 5 -1.94 -10.62 10.12
CA ARG A 5 -1.71 -11.39 11.35
C ARG A 5 -2.72 -11.02 12.41
N GLU A 6 -2.95 -11.94 13.32
CA GLU A 6 -3.72 -11.69 14.53
C GLU A 6 -2.79 -11.20 15.65
N GLU A 7 -3.22 -10.19 16.38
CA GLU A 7 -2.46 -9.65 17.51
C GLU A 7 -3.42 -9.32 18.66
N GLN A 8 -3.04 -9.71 19.88
CA GLN A 8 -3.79 -9.35 21.07
C GLN A 8 -3.31 -8.00 21.60
N LEU A 9 -4.22 -7.06 21.68
CA LEU A 9 -3.96 -5.71 22.20
C LEU A 9 -4.84 -5.44 23.41
N THR A 10 -4.30 -4.64 24.33
CA THR A 10 -5.02 -4.20 25.53
C THR A 10 -5.47 -2.76 25.37
N CYS A 11 -6.76 -2.52 25.59
CA CYS A 11 -7.31 -1.17 25.56
C CYS A 11 -6.65 -0.29 26.63
N PRO A 12 -6.04 0.85 26.26
CA PRO A 12 -5.37 1.73 27.22
C PRO A 12 -6.36 2.46 28.15
N ARG A 13 -7.65 2.50 27.79
CA ARG A 13 -8.69 3.17 28.57
C ARG A 13 -9.34 2.27 29.61
N CYS A 14 -9.76 1.05 29.23
CA CYS A 14 -10.51 0.15 30.14
C CYS A 14 -9.77 -1.15 30.50
N GLY A 15 -8.58 -1.40 29.93
CA GLY A 15 -7.78 -2.59 30.21
C GLY A 15 -8.27 -3.88 29.56
N ARG A 16 -9.34 -3.84 28.77
CA ARG A 16 -9.86 -5.01 28.05
C ARG A 16 -8.89 -5.46 26.97
N ALA A 17 -8.59 -6.76 26.92
CA ALA A 17 -7.79 -7.36 25.87
C ALA A 17 -8.69 -7.83 24.72
N GLU A 18 -8.31 -7.51 23.49
CA GLU A 18 -8.99 -7.92 22.27
C GLU A 18 -7.99 -8.43 21.25
N THR A 19 -8.39 -9.46 20.50
CA THR A 19 -7.62 -9.94 19.35
C THR A 19 -8.09 -9.20 18.10
N ILE A 20 -7.18 -8.55 17.42
CA ILE A 20 -7.47 -7.80 16.21
C ILE A 20 -6.64 -8.32 15.03
N THR A 21 -7.14 -8.11 13.84
CA THR A 21 -6.41 -8.40 12.61
C THR A 21 -5.61 -7.18 12.18
N LEU A 22 -4.30 -7.34 12.04
CA LEU A 22 -3.40 -6.35 11.50
C LEU A 22 -2.97 -6.74 10.08
N TRP A 23 -3.13 -5.82 9.17
CA TRP A 23 -2.70 -5.96 7.79
C TRP A 23 -1.27 -5.43 7.64
N GLU A 24 -0.41 -6.24 7.06
CA GLU A 24 0.98 -5.87 6.70
C GLU A 24 1.08 -5.50 5.23
N SER A 25 0.26 -6.13 4.38
CA SER A 25 0.12 -5.75 2.99
C SER A 25 -1.30 -5.99 2.46
N ILE A 26 -1.70 -5.17 1.50
CA ILE A 26 -2.95 -5.31 0.74
C ILE A 26 -2.60 -5.44 -0.73
N ASP A 27 -3.03 -6.52 -1.36
CA ASP A 27 -2.95 -6.74 -2.79
C ASP A 27 -4.35 -6.52 -3.38
N ALA A 28 -4.52 -5.43 -4.11
CA ALA A 28 -5.84 -4.88 -4.45
C ALA A 28 -6.69 -5.78 -5.33
N GLU A 29 -6.08 -6.54 -6.26
CA GLU A 29 -6.83 -7.37 -7.20
C GLU A 29 -7.35 -8.68 -6.59
N PRO A 30 -6.50 -9.49 -5.94
CA PRO A 30 -6.97 -10.73 -5.35
C PRO A 30 -7.75 -10.52 -4.05
N ASP A 31 -7.73 -9.31 -3.48
CA ASP A 31 -8.37 -9.01 -2.20
C ASP A 31 -9.14 -7.67 -2.22
N PRO A 32 -10.27 -7.62 -2.97
CA PRO A 32 -11.08 -6.40 -3.04
C PRO A 32 -11.72 -6.02 -1.71
N GLU A 33 -11.92 -6.97 -0.79
CA GLU A 33 -12.47 -6.70 0.54
C GLU A 33 -11.47 -5.96 1.42
N ALA A 34 -10.18 -6.32 1.36
CA ALA A 34 -9.11 -5.58 2.06
C ALA A 34 -8.97 -4.16 1.51
N ARG A 35 -9.07 -3.99 0.18
CA ARG A 35 -9.12 -2.68 -0.45
C ARG A 35 -10.31 -1.86 0.05
N ALA A 36 -11.52 -2.41 0.07
CA ALA A 36 -12.71 -1.73 0.57
C ALA A 36 -12.55 -1.34 2.05
N ALA A 37 -12.01 -2.24 2.88
CA ALA A 37 -11.74 -1.95 4.29
C ALA A 37 -10.76 -0.78 4.47
N LEU A 38 -9.75 -0.65 3.58
CA LEU A 38 -8.83 0.48 3.59
C LEU A 38 -9.57 1.81 3.34
N PHE A 39 -10.43 1.86 2.30
CA PHE A 39 -11.20 3.05 1.95
C PHE A 39 -12.24 3.42 3.01
N ASP A 40 -12.76 2.43 3.74
CA ASP A 40 -13.70 2.62 4.86
C ASP A 40 -12.98 2.96 6.18
N ALA A 41 -11.66 3.17 6.15
CA ALA A 41 -10.82 3.45 7.32
C ALA A 41 -10.92 2.37 8.43
N ARG A 42 -11.11 1.11 8.05
CA ARG A 42 -11.23 -0.04 8.99
C ARG A 42 -9.94 -0.85 9.12
N VAL A 43 -8.94 -0.60 8.28
CA VAL A 43 -7.66 -1.31 8.32
C VAL A 43 -6.82 -0.84 9.49
N ASN A 44 -6.25 -1.79 10.23
CA ASN A 44 -5.33 -1.55 11.36
C ASN A 44 -5.91 -0.62 12.42
N ARG A 45 -7.19 -0.78 12.72
CA ARG A 45 -7.86 -0.04 13.79
C ARG A 45 -8.18 -0.94 14.96
N PHE A 46 -7.94 -0.41 16.15
CA PHE A 46 -8.40 -0.98 17.41
C PHE A 46 -9.67 -0.26 17.82
N ASP A 47 -10.77 -0.98 17.88
CA ASP A 47 -12.08 -0.51 18.31
C ASP A 47 -12.49 -1.32 19.54
N CYS A 48 -12.52 -0.68 20.71
CA CYS A 48 -12.78 -1.38 21.97
C CYS A 48 -14.27 -1.60 22.20
N PRO A 49 -14.75 -2.85 22.27
CA PRO A 49 -16.15 -3.12 22.52
C PRO A 49 -16.59 -2.83 23.96
N GLY A 50 -15.63 -2.63 24.89
CA GLY A 50 -15.90 -2.33 26.29
C GLY A 50 -16.00 -0.84 26.63
N CYS A 51 -15.55 0.02 25.75
CA CYS A 51 -15.61 1.50 25.90
C CYS A 51 -15.52 2.15 24.52
N ASP A 52 -15.57 3.49 24.47
CA ASP A 52 -15.56 4.23 23.21
C ASP A 52 -14.13 4.51 22.68
N PHE A 53 -13.12 3.75 23.12
CA PHE A 53 -11.77 3.93 22.63
C PHE A 53 -11.62 3.33 21.22
N ASP A 54 -11.20 4.16 20.29
CA ASP A 54 -10.91 3.80 18.91
C ASP A 54 -9.60 4.47 18.48
N ALA A 55 -8.68 3.72 17.90
CA ALA A 55 -7.40 4.23 17.43
C ALA A 55 -6.84 3.43 16.26
N LEU A 56 -6.08 4.12 15.41
CA LEU A 56 -5.23 3.47 14.42
C LEU A 56 -4.04 2.81 15.14
N VAL A 57 -3.80 1.54 14.84
CA VAL A 57 -2.61 0.84 15.33
C VAL A 57 -1.42 1.20 14.43
N PRO A 58 -0.31 1.73 14.99
CA PRO A 58 0.80 2.25 14.20
C PRO A 58 1.72 1.11 13.69
N VAL A 59 1.29 0.44 12.65
CA VAL A 59 2.06 -0.61 11.96
C VAL A 59 2.22 -0.26 10.48
N PRO A 60 3.38 -0.59 9.86
CA PRO A 60 3.57 -0.38 8.43
C PRO A 60 2.55 -1.14 7.59
N LEU A 61 2.18 -0.57 6.46
CA LEU A 61 1.25 -1.18 5.50
C LEU A 61 1.72 -0.94 4.07
N LEU A 62 1.89 -2.03 3.32
CA LEU A 62 2.17 -1.97 1.89
C LEU A 62 0.89 -2.18 1.10
N TYR A 63 0.55 -1.24 0.22
CA TYR A 63 -0.53 -1.38 -0.75
C TYR A 63 0.04 -1.66 -2.13
N HIS A 64 -0.44 -2.70 -2.79
CA HIS A 64 0.01 -3.11 -4.12
C HIS A 64 -1.19 -3.22 -5.08
N ASP A 65 -1.14 -2.47 -6.18
CA ASP A 65 -2.05 -2.61 -7.30
C ASP A 65 -1.28 -3.11 -8.54
N ARG A 66 -1.40 -4.39 -8.81
CA ARG A 66 -0.68 -5.05 -9.93
C ARG A 66 -1.21 -4.63 -11.28
N LYS A 67 -2.52 -4.46 -11.38
CA LYS A 67 -3.18 -4.02 -12.62
C LYS A 67 -2.70 -2.64 -13.05
N ARG A 68 -2.58 -1.72 -12.10
CA ARG A 68 -2.14 -0.35 -12.34
C ARG A 68 -0.66 -0.12 -12.09
N GLN A 69 0.07 -1.18 -11.73
CA GLN A 69 1.53 -1.20 -11.55
C GLN A 69 2.06 -0.11 -10.60
N PHE A 70 1.52 -0.04 -9.39
CA PHE A 70 2.07 0.84 -8.37
C PHE A 70 2.05 0.21 -6.97
N LEU A 71 2.94 0.73 -6.14
CA LEU A 71 3.11 0.38 -4.74
C LEU A 71 3.04 1.66 -3.90
N VAL A 72 2.38 1.58 -2.75
CA VAL A 72 2.42 2.64 -1.73
C VAL A 72 2.80 2.01 -0.41
N GLN A 73 3.82 2.55 0.23
CA GLN A 73 4.27 2.11 1.54
C GLN A 73 3.93 3.16 2.59
N TYR A 74 3.04 2.81 3.49
CA TYR A 74 2.79 3.60 4.69
C TYR A 74 3.74 3.16 5.80
N PHE A 75 4.36 4.15 6.44
CA PHE A 75 5.04 4.00 7.72
C PHE A 75 4.41 4.94 8.76
N PRO A 76 4.24 4.48 10.01
CA PRO A 76 3.85 5.36 11.10
C PRO A 76 4.80 6.55 11.22
N PHE A 77 4.26 7.76 11.39
CA PHE A 77 5.07 8.99 11.43
C PHE A 77 6.17 8.96 12.49
N GLY A 78 5.91 8.31 13.64
CA GLY A 78 6.89 8.14 14.72
C GLY A 78 8.17 7.38 14.32
N PHE A 79 8.16 6.64 13.21
CA PHE A 79 9.37 5.97 12.70
C PHE A 79 10.46 6.96 12.29
N LEU A 80 10.10 8.20 11.94
CA LEU A 80 11.07 9.25 11.61
C LEU A 80 11.99 9.64 12.78
N ASP A 81 11.56 9.36 14.01
CA ASP A 81 12.37 9.59 15.21
C ASP A 81 13.38 8.47 15.49
N GLU A 82 13.31 7.37 14.70
CA GLU A 82 14.19 6.22 14.84
C GLU A 82 15.36 6.31 13.85
N SER A 83 16.60 6.47 14.35
CA SER A 83 17.79 6.56 13.50
C SER A 83 17.95 5.38 12.56
N ARG A 84 17.69 4.16 13.04
CA ARG A 84 17.77 2.93 12.21
C ARG A 84 16.79 2.96 11.04
N PHE A 85 15.61 3.55 11.24
CA PHE A 85 14.65 3.71 10.15
C PHE A 85 15.14 4.70 9.11
N VAL A 86 15.62 5.87 9.54
CA VAL A 86 16.12 6.92 8.63
C VAL A 86 17.34 6.44 7.84
N GLU A 87 18.27 5.72 8.49
CA GLU A 87 19.47 5.16 7.86
C GLU A 87 19.17 4.11 6.77
N ARG A 88 17.98 3.55 6.77
CA ARG A 88 17.52 2.62 5.74
C ARG A 88 17.39 3.28 4.37
N PHE A 89 17.19 4.59 4.33
CA PHE A 89 16.97 5.33 3.09
C PHE A 89 18.24 6.03 2.60
N THR A 90 18.35 6.15 1.28
CA THR A 90 19.36 6.99 0.63
C THR A 90 19.00 8.48 0.73
N ALA A 91 19.94 9.38 0.42
CA ALA A 91 19.70 10.83 0.48
C ALA A 91 18.55 11.32 -0.44
N ASP A 92 18.28 10.59 -1.53
CA ASP A 92 17.17 10.84 -2.45
C ASP A 92 15.87 10.07 -2.06
N GLY A 93 15.83 9.46 -0.87
CA GLY A 93 14.63 8.82 -0.31
C GLY A 93 14.35 7.40 -0.82
N ARG A 94 15.30 6.73 -1.46
CA ARG A 94 15.13 5.33 -1.89
C ARG A 94 15.37 4.36 -0.75
N ASP A 95 14.52 3.34 -0.67
CA ASP A 95 14.62 2.31 0.34
C ASP A 95 15.67 1.25 -0.04
N ARG A 96 16.75 1.17 0.73
CA ARG A 96 17.83 0.19 0.52
C ARG A 96 17.38 -1.25 0.70
N GLU A 97 16.45 -1.51 1.62
CA GLU A 97 15.93 -2.87 1.84
C GLU A 97 15.14 -3.37 0.63
N VAL A 98 14.39 -2.49 -0.04
CA VAL A 98 13.69 -2.82 -1.29
C VAL A 98 14.70 -3.14 -2.40
N ALA A 99 15.74 -2.33 -2.54
CA ALA A 99 16.79 -2.56 -3.54
C ALA A 99 17.53 -3.88 -3.28
N GLU A 100 17.88 -4.18 -2.03
CA GLU A 100 18.55 -5.42 -1.65
C GLU A 100 17.65 -6.65 -1.84
N ALA A 101 16.36 -6.55 -1.50
CA ALA A 101 15.40 -7.63 -1.72
C ALA A 101 15.22 -7.93 -3.22
N PHE A 102 15.19 -6.90 -4.05
CA PHE A 102 15.15 -7.04 -5.50
C PHE A 102 16.39 -7.74 -6.05
N GLU A 103 17.59 -7.33 -5.61
CA GLU A 103 18.83 -7.96 -6.02
C GLU A 103 18.93 -9.44 -5.59
N ARG A 104 18.47 -9.77 -4.39
CA ARG A 104 18.37 -11.17 -3.94
C ARG A 104 17.43 -11.99 -4.83
N ALA A 105 16.26 -11.44 -5.18
CA ALA A 105 15.29 -12.11 -6.06
C ALA A 105 15.83 -12.27 -7.49
N ARG A 106 16.55 -11.27 -8.00
CA ARG A 106 17.23 -11.33 -9.31
C ARG A 106 18.29 -12.43 -9.37
N LYS A 107 19.15 -12.49 -8.35
CA LYS A 107 20.19 -13.55 -8.23
C LYS A 107 19.57 -14.94 -8.12
N ALA A 108 18.45 -15.07 -7.44
CA ALA A 108 17.70 -16.32 -7.31
C ALA A 108 16.86 -16.68 -8.56
N LYS A 109 16.95 -15.90 -9.65
CA LYS A 109 16.17 -16.05 -10.90
C LYS A 109 14.65 -16.09 -10.71
N LYS A 110 14.16 -15.37 -9.68
CA LYS A 110 12.73 -15.27 -9.37
C LYS A 110 12.02 -14.13 -10.14
N ILE A 111 12.79 -13.29 -10.81
CA ILE A 111 12.29 -12.16 -11.60
C ILE A 111 12.86 -12.20 -13.01
N PRO A 112 12.12 -11.71 -14.03
CA PRO A 112 12.57 -11.71 -15.42
C PRO A 112 13.85 -10.89 -15.63
N PRO A 113 14.70 -11.26 -16.59
CA PRO A 113 15.82 -10.42 -17.01
C PRO A 113 15.33 -9.06 -17.51
N GLY A 114 16.02 -7.99 -17.11
CA GLY A 114 15.68 -6.62 -17.51
C GLY A 114 14.54 -5.96 -16.72
N ALA A 115 13.96 -6.66 -15.74
CA ALA A 115 13.02 -6.05 -14.82
C ALA A 115 13.73 -5.02 -13.91
N GLU A 116 13.08 -3.92 -13.65
CA GLU A 116 13.53 -2.90 -12.70
C GLU A 116 12.80 -3.05 -11.35
N PRO A 117 13.42 -2.63 -10.24
CA PRO A 117 12.77 -2.67 -8.94
C PRO A 117 11.55 -1.73 -8.93
N ALA A 118 10.40 -2.26 -8.50
CA ALA A 118 9.26 -1.41 -8.22
C ALA A 118 9.51 -0.68 -6.90
N GLU A 119 9.73 0.63 -6.98
CA GLU A 119 9.91 1.46 -5.79
C GLU A 119 8.54 1.91 -5.27
N PRO A 120 8.20 1.64 -3.99
CA PRO A 120 6.97 2.12 -3.42
C PRO A 120 7.01 3.64 -3.21
N HIS A 121 5.88 4.29 -3.42
CA HIS A 121 5.66 5.66 -2.97
C HIS A 121 5.50 5.64 -1.44
N VAL A 122 6.38 6.33 -0.72
CA VAL A 122 6.38 6.32 0.75
C VAL A 122 5.50 7.44 1.29
N VAL A 123 4.61 7.11 2.21
CA VAL A 123 3.73 8.03 2.92
C VAL A 123 3.77 7.77 4.43
N PHE A 124 3.49 8.78 5.24
CA PHE A 124 3.51 8.72 6.70
C PHE A 124 2.15 8.96 7.35
N ASP A 125 1.11 9.00 6.53
CA ASP A 125 -0.28 9.16 6.97
C ASP A 125 -1.20 8.25 6.17
N MET A 126 -2.17 7.61 6.85
CA MET A 126 -3.12 6.69 6.19
C MET A 126 -4.06 7.43 5.22
N THR A 127 -4.37 8.68 5.48
CA THR A 127 -5.16 9.50 4.56
C THR A 127 -4.38 9.81 3.29
N GLU A 128 -3.08 10.06 3.40
CA GLU A 128 -2.20 10.23 2.23
C GLU A 128 -2.14 8.94 1.40
N LEU A 129 -2.05 7.78 2.05
CA LEU A 129 -2.08 6.49 1.36
C LEU A 129 -3.35 6.37 0.53
N VAL A 130 -4.52 6.57 1.12
CA VAL A 130 -5.81 6.48 0.42
C VAL A 130 -5.91 7.48 -0.73
N ARG A 131 -5.50 8.73 -0.50
CA ARG A 131 -5.51 9.79 -1.54
C ARG A 131 -4.58 9.45 -2.70
N TYR A 132 -3.40 8.93 -2.42
CA TYR A 132 -2.46 8.53 -3.47
C TYR A 132 -2.98 7.34 -4.28
N VAL A 133 -3.57 6.35 -3.65
CA VAL A 133 -4.22 5.22 -4.33
C VAL A 133 -5.32 5.73 -5.26
N LEU A 134 -6.22 6.58 -4.78
CA LEU A 134 -7.28 7.19 -5.60
C LEU A 134 -6.73 7.99 -6.78
N PHE A 135 -5.67 8.75 -6.56
CA PHE A 135 -5.00 9.50 -7.62
C PHE A 135 -4.47 8.58 -8.71
N ARG A 136 -3.75 7.53 -8.34
CA ARG A 136 -3.17 6.57 -9.30
C ARG A 136 -4.25 5.81 -10.08
N GLU A 137 -5.31 5.41 -9.42
CA GLU A 137 -6.46 4.77 -10.07
C GLU A 137 -7.11 5.68 -11.11
N ARG A 138 -7.38 6.92 -10.76
CA ARG A 138 -8.00 7.90 -11.67
C ARG A 138 -7.11 8.24 -12.86
N VAL A 139 -5.83 8.40 -12.66
CA VAL A 139 -4.88 8.66 -13.75
C VAL A 139 -4.84 7.48 -14.72
N PHE A 140 -4.75 6.25 -14.19
CA PHE A 140 -4.74 5.04 -15.01
C PHE A 140 -6.04 4.89 -15.81
N ASP A 141 -7.18 5.02 -15.16
CA ASP A 141 -8.50 4.84 -15.79
C ASP A 141 -8.76 5.92 -16.85
N SER A 142 -8.34 7.16 -16.59
CA SER A 142 -8.43 8.26 -17.57
C SER A 142 -7.55 7.99 -18.81
N ARG A 143 -6.35 7.49 -18.64
CA ARG A 143 -5.46 7.14 -19.76
C ARG A 143 -5.98 5.96 -20.57
N ALA A 144 -6.53 4.94 -19.91
CA ALA A 144 -7.15 3.80 -20.57
C ALA A 144 -8.37 4.21 -21.41
N ALA A 145 -9.22 5.12 -20.90
CA ALA A 145 -10.36 5.65 -21.64
C ALA A 145 -9.93 6.46 -22.87
N GLN A 146 -8.86 7.28 -22.77
CA GLN A 146 -8.32 8.02 -23.91
C GLN A 146 -7.77 7.10 -25.01
N ALA A 147 -7.07 6.01 -24.66
CA ALA A 147 -6.55 5.04 -25.60
C ALA A 147 -7.68 4.34 -26.38
N GLN A 148 -8.79 3.97 -25.73
CA GLN A 148 -9.96 3.37 -26.37
C GLN A 148 -10.64 4.32 -27.36
N ASN A 149 -10.70 5.62 -27.07
CA ASN A 149 -11.30 6.61 -27.97
C ASN A 149 -10.48 6.83 -29.24
N VAL A 150 -9.15 6.72 -29.17
CA VAL A 150 -8.28 6.85 -30.35
C VAL A 150 -8.41 5.66 -31.30
N GLU A 151 -8.62 4.46 -30.79
CA GLU A 151 -8.84 3.25 -31.60
C GLU A 151 -10.22 3.23 -32.29
N GLY A 152 -11.20 4.00 -31.80
CA GLY A 152 -12.55 4.12 -32.35
C GLY A 152 -12.68 5.08 -33.54
N GLU A 153 -11.72 5.97 -33.76
CA GLU A 153 -11.68 6.87 -34.94
C GLU A 153 -10.92 6.21 -36.09
N GLY A 154 -11.61 5.30 -36.77
CA GLY A 154 -11.13 4.80 -38.05
C GLY A 154 -11.04 5.92 -39.11
N PRO A 155 -10.16 5.81 -40.12
CA PRO A 155 -10.00 6.86 -41.12
C PRO A 155 -11.35 7.07 -41.86
N PRO A 156 -11.69 8.33 -42.21
CA PRO A 156 -12.91 8.59 -42.97
C PRO A 156 -12.84 7.88 -44.28
N SER A 157 -13.89 7.14 -44.61
CA SER A 157 -14.03 6.45 -45.91
C SER A 157 -13.92 7.49 -47.02
N PRO A 158 -13.09 7.27 -48.05
CA PRO A 158 -13.03 8.15 -49.21
C PRO A 158 -14.36 8.07 -49.97
N SER A 159 -14.93 9.21 -50.22
CA SER A 159 -16.14 9.39 -51.03
C SER A 159 -15.81 9.19 -52.51
#